data_b8342244165b0b66a62abb55b25bba4e
#
_entry.id   b8342244165b0b66a62abb55b25bba4e
#
_cell.length_a   1.000
_cell.length_b   1.000
_cell.length_c   1.000
_cell.angle_alpha   90.00
_cell.angle_beta   90.00
_cell.angle_gamma   90.00
#
_symmetry.space_group_name_H-M   'P 1'
#
loop_
_entity.id
_entity.type
_entity.pdbx_description
1 polymer ?
#
loop_
_entity_poly.entity_id
_entity_poly.type
_entity_poly.pdbx_seq_one_letter_code
_entity_poly.pdbx_strand_id
1 'polypeptide(L)'
;MTKSAAPEASVVIEREMPHAPEKIWRALTEGPLIEQWLMKSDFEPRLGHRFQLRATPTTHWNGVTDCEVLVLEPNKRLSYRWNASGEEAARGLRTVVTFTLTRTDTGTLVRVEQSGFRPDQNANFHGANHGWQRFLGGLERVAAGLESP
;
A
#
# COMPACT_ATOMS: atom_id res chain seq x y z
N MET A 1 -24.64 3.19 23.74
CA MET A 1 -24.12 3.19 23.27
C MET A 1 -24.09 3.09 22.26
N THR A 2 -23.85 3.14 21.87
CA THR A 2 -23.83 3.04 21.10
C THR A 2 -23.17 2.73 20.27
N LYS A 3 -22.72 2.39 19.87
CA LYS A 3 -22.20 2.14 18.96
C LYS A 3 -22.59 1.53 18.11
N SER A 4 -22.49 1.54 17.91
CA SER A 4 -23.22 1.08 17.07
C SER A 4 -22.88 0.61 15.78
N ALA A 5 -22.08 1.12 15.02
CA ALA A 5 -21.64 0.58 13.76
C ALA A 5 -20.65 -0.55 13.99
N ALA A 6 -20.67 -1.57 13.13
CA ALA A 6 -19.68 -2.61 13.17
C ALA A 6 -18.28 -1.99 12.95
N PRO A 7 -17.25 -2.49 13.63
CA PRO A 7 -15.91 -1.98 13.44
C PRO A 7 -15.46 -2.15 11.98
N GLU A 8 -14.74 -1.18 11.50
CA GLU A 8 -14.11 -1.30 10.18
C GLU A 8 -13.05 -2.39 10.23
N ALA A 9 -12.87 -3.09 9.12
CA ALA A 9 -11.91 -4.18 9.02
C ALA A 9 -10.60 -3.68 8.45
N SER A 10 -9.52 -4.38 8.78
CA SER A 10 -8.18 -4.12 8.25
C SER A 10 -7.62 -5.39 7.64
N VAL A 11 -6.94 -5.23 6.50
CA VAL A 11 -6.10 -6.29 5.94
C VAL A 11 -4.69 -6.08 6.48
N VAL A 12 -4.09 -7.13 7.03
CA VAL A 12 -2.71 -7.09 7.53
C VAL A 12 -1.96 -8.27 6.93
N ILE A 13 -0.89 -7.98 6.19
CA ILE A 13 -0.02 -9.00 5.61
C ILE A 13 1.40 -8.70 6.03
N GLU A 14 2.13 -9.73 6.45
CA GLU A 14 3.54 -9.61 6.81
C GLU A 14 4.38 -10.55 5.96
N ARG A 15 5.59 -10.10 5.64
CA ARG A 15 6.53 -10.92 4.88
C ARG A 15 7.95 -10.59 5.30
N GLU A 16 8.71 -11.61 5.66
CA GLU A 16 10.14 -11.48 5.90
C GLU A 16 10.87 -11.42 4.56
N MET A 17 11.71 -10.41 4.37
CA MET A 17 12.48 -10.25 3.14
C MET A 17 13.97 -10.18 3.46
N PRO A 18 14.83 -10.90 2.70
CA PRO A 18 16.28 -10.94 2.98
C PRO A 18 16.99 -9.70 2.41
N HIS A 19 16.48 -8.52 2.72
CA HIS A 19 17.00 -7.25 2.20
C HIS A 19 16.95 -6.21 3.29
N ALA A 20 17.95 -5.30 3.31
CA ALA A 20 17.97 -4.21 4.27
C ALA A 20 16.79 -3.27 4.09
N PRO A 21 16.31 -2.64 5.18
CA PRO A 21 15.18 -1.69 5.07
C PRO A 21 15.42 -0.58 4.05
N GLU A 22 16.65 -0.12 3.91
CA GLU A 22 16.99 0.95 2.96
C GLU A 22 16.67 0.55 1.51
N LYS A 23 16.94 -0.71 1.15
CA LYS A 23 16.63 -1.23 -0.18
C LYS A 23 15.14 -1.31 -0.42
N ILE A 24 14.42 -1.82 0.56
CA ILE A 24 12.96 -1.92 0.48
C ILE A 24 12.34 -0.54 0.42
N TRP A 25 12.88 0.41 1.20
CA TRP A 25 12.40 1.79 1.20
C TRP A 25 12.51 2.42 -0.18
N ARG A 26 13.60 2.18 -0.89
CA ARG A 26 13.73 2.67 -2.25
C ARG A 26 12.61 2.15 -3.15
N ALA A 27 12.32 0.86 -3.07
CA ALA A 27 11.26 0.26 -3.88
C ALA A 27 9.88 0.80 -3.52
N LEU A 28 9.69 1.23 -2.26
CA LEU A 28 8.42 1.82 -1.79
C LEU A 28 8.26 3.29 -2.20
N THR A 29 9.35 4.00 -2.46
CA THR A 29 9.29 5.47 -2.56
C THR A 29 9.83 6.05 -3.86
N GLU A 30 10.41 5.26 -4.75
CA GLU A 30 10.86 5.72 -6.06
C GLU A 30 9.82 5.34 -7.10
N GLY A 31 9.27 6.35 -7.79
CA GLY A 31 8.18 6.15 -8.73
C GLY A 31 8.41 5.04 -9.76
N PRO A 32 9.55 5.03 -10.47
CA PRO A 32 9.82 3.96 -11.43
C PRO A 32 9.87 2.56 -10.80
N LEU A 33 10.29 2.46 -9.54
CA LEU A 33 10.30 1.17 -8.85
C LEU A 33 8.91 0.77 -8.38
N ILE A 34 8.11 1.73 -7.91
CA ILE A 34 6.72 1.48 -7.52
C ILE A 34 5.94 0.88 -8.70
N GLU A 35 6.18 1.38 -9.89
CA GLU A 35 5.50 0.89 -11.08
C GLU A 35 5.79 -0.59 -11.34
N GLN A 36 6.95 -1.07 -10.94
CA GLN A 36 7.36 -2.44 -11.19
C GLN A 36 6.68 -3.48 -10.30
N TRP A 37 6.18 -3.05 -9.12
CA TRP A 37 5.56 -4.04 -8.23
C TRP A 37 4.12 -3.67 -7.84
N LEU A 38 3.72 -2.43 -8.01
CA LEU A 38 2.40 -1.98 -7.60
C LEU A 38 1.60 -1.46 -8.79
N MET A 39 1.81 -0.20 -9.16
CA MET A 39 1.07 0.45 -10.24
C MET A 39 1.84 1.67 -10.71
N LYS A 40 1.50 2.17 -11.89
CA LYS A 40 2.04 3.42 -12.37
C LYS A 40 1.68 4.54 -11.39
N SER A 41 2.64 5.41 -11.08
CA SER A 41 2.50 6.36 -9.98
C SER A 41 3.29 7.64 -10.23
N ASP A 42 2.72 8.76 -9.76
CA ASP A 42 3.43 10.04 -9.67
C ASP A 42 3.82 10.35 -8.23
N PHE A 43 4.12 9.32 -7.46
CA PHE A 43 4.54 9.43 -6.06
C PHE A 43 5.80 10.28 -5.90
N GLU A 44 5.82 11.11 -4.86
CA GLU A 44 7.02 11.80 -4.37
C GLU A 44 7.09 11.63 -2.86
N PRO A 45 8.29 11.40 -2.29
CA PRO A 45 8.44 11.17 -0.85
C PRO A 45 8.36 12.48 -0.08
N ARG A 46 7.17 13.04 0.06
CA ARG A 46 6.92 14.32 0.69
C ARG A 46 5.58 14.26 1.43
N LEU A 47 5.58 14.66 2.70
CA LEU A 47 4.33 14.69 3.48
C LEU A 47 3.29 15.57 2.80
N GLY A 48 2.06 15.09 2.76
CA GLY A 48 0.95 15.80 2.15
C GLY A 48 0.91 15.74 0.64
N HIS A 49 1.91 15.12 -0.01
CA HIS A 49 1.90 15.00 -1.46
C HIS A 49 0.72 14.16 -1.91
N ARG A 50 -0.07 14.68 -2.82
CA ARG A 50 -1.18 13.96 -3.44
C ARG A 50 -0.72 13.33 -4.74
N PHE A 51 -1.08 12.08 -4.93
CA PHE A 51 -0.69 11.33 -6.11
C PHE A 51 -1.76 10.32 -6.47
N GLN A 52 -1.62 9.72 -7.63
CA GLN A 52 -2.55 8.68 -8.09
C GLN A 52 -1.78 7.43 -8.44
N LEU A 53 -2.39 6.30 -8.15
CA LEU A 53 -1.96 5.00 -8.65
C LEU A 53 -2.88 4.65 -9.81
N ARG A 54 -2.32 4.17 -10.91
CA ARG A 54 -3.08 3.91 -12.13
C ARG A 54 -2.74 2.55 -12.70
N ALA A 55 -3.77 1.81 -13.04
CA ALA A 55 -3.64 0.52 -13.70
C ALA A 55 -4.80 0.34 -14.68
N THR A 56 -4.83 -0.80 -15.34
CA THR A 56 -5.89 -1.11 -16.29
C THR A 56 -7.24 -1.18 -15.56
N PRO A 57 -8.27 -0.45 -16.03
CA PRO A 57 -9.59 -0.52 -15.41
C PRO A 57 -10.17 -1.92 -15.48
N THR A 58 -10.99 -2.25 -14.49
CA THR A 58 -11.73 -3.50 -14.42
C THR A 58 -13.22 -3.19 -14.44
N THR A 59 -14.05 -4.23 -14.41
CA THR A 59 -15.51 -4.07 -14.37
C THR A 59 -15.96 -3.27 -13.13
N HIS A 60 -15.21 -3.39 -12.02
CA HIS A 60 -15.61 -2.82 -10.73
C HIS A 60 -14.71 -1.69 -10.27
N TRP A 61 -13.76 -1.25 -11.11
CA TRP A 61 -12.78 -0.25 -10.72
C TRP A 61 -12.32 0.54 -11.95
N ASN A 62 -12.31 1.85 -11.84
CA ASN A 62 -11.97 2.72 -12.97
C ASN A 62 -10.46 2.83 -13.24
N GLY A 63 -9.62 2.07 -12.52
CA GLY A 63 -8.19 2.05 -12.77
C GLY A 63 -7.41 3.14 -12.05
N VAL A 64 -8.05 3.96 -11.23
CA VAL A 64 -7.40 5.08 -10.56
C VAL A 64 -7.66 5.02 -9.06
N THR A 65 -6.59 5.20 -8.29
CA THR A 65 -6.67 5.30 -6.82
C THR A 65 -6.07 6.64 -6.40
N ASP A 66 -6.83 7.43 -5.65
CA ASP A 66 -6.37 8.71 -5.13
C ASP A 66 -5.65 8.51 -3.81
N CYS A 67 -4.46 9.08 -3.70
CA CYS A 67 -3.60 8.88 -2.54
C CYS A 67 -3.09 10.22 -2.01
N GLU A 68 -2.69 10.19 -0.73
CA GLU A 68 -2.04 11.34 -0.09
C GLU A 68 -1.10 10.82 0.99
N VAL A 69 0.16 11.27 0.99
CA VAL A 69 1.16 10.82 1.95
C VAL A 69 0.82 11.37 3.33
N LEU A 70 0.62 10.48 4.29
CA LEU A 70 0.24 10.83 5.67
C LEU A 70 1.39 10.68 6.67
N VAL A 71 2.25 9.67 6.47
CA VAL A 71 3.39 9.41 7.34
C VAL A 71 4.58 9.09 6.45
N LEU A 72 5.72 9.70 6.76
CA LEU A 72 6.95 9.50 5.99
C LEU A 72 8.12 9.46 6.97
N GLU A 73 8.46 8.25 7.42
CA GLU A 73 9.58 8.00 8.31
C GLU A 73 10.59 7.13 7.56
N PRO A 74 11.65 7.73 7.00
CA PRO A 74 12.57 6.98 6.14
C PRO A 74 13.05 5.68 6.75
N ASN A 75 12.97 4.61 5.96
CA ASN A 75 13.39 3.26 6.30
C ASN A 75 12.59 2.59 7.41
N LYS A 76 11.48 3.24 7.86
CA LYS A 76 10.67 2.71 8.97
C LYS A 76 9.19 2.62 8.67
N ARG A 77 8.59 3.71 8.19
CA ARG A 77 7.14 3.72 8.01
C ARG A 77 6.72 4.67 6.91
N LEU A 78 5.82 4.18 6.05
CA LEU A 78 5.19 4.96 5.01
C LEU A 78 3.68 4.71 5.09
N SER A 79 2.90 5.79 5.15
CA SER A 79 1.44 5.65 5.16
C SER A 79 0.84 6.64 4.18
N TYR A 80 -0.18 6.21 3.45
CA TYR A 80 -0.92 7.10 2.56
C TYR A 80 -2.37 6.67 2.41
N ARG A 81 -3.22 7.63 2.06
CA ARG A 81 -4.62 7.36 1.75
C ARG A 81 -4.69 6.53 0.47
N TRP A 82 -5.65 5.63 0.45
CA TRP A 82 -5.90 4.75 -0.69
C TRP A 82 -7.40 4.77 -0.92
N ASN A 83 -7.84 5.70 -1.77
CA ASN A 83 -9.26 5.98 -1.91
C ASN A 83 -9.70 5.79 -3.36
N ALA A 84 -10.95 5.36 -3.53
CA ALA A 84 -11.57 5.33 -4.84
C ALA A 84 -11.60 6.75 -5.41
N SER A 85 -11.52 6.85 -6.74
CA SER A 85 -11.39 8.11 -7.45
C SER A 85 -12.58 8.37 -8.35
N GLY A 86 -12.77 9.64 -8.72
CA GLY A 86 -13.79 10.05 -9.68
C GLY A 86 -15.20 9.78 -9.15
N GLU A 87 -16.04 9.23 -9.99
CA GLU A 87 -17.44 8.96 -9.63
C GLU A 87 -17.58 7.96 -8.50
N GLU A 88 -16.57 7.13 -8.29
CA GLU A 88 -16.57 6.12 -7.23
C GLU A 88 -16.16 6.68 -5.86
N ALA A 89 -15.67 7.92 -5.81
CA ALA A 89 -15.06 8.46 -4.60
C ALA A 89 -16.03 8.49 -3.40
N ALA A 90 -17.30 8.75 -3.64
CA ALA A 90 -18.29 8.88 -2.58
C ALA A 90 -18.71 7.54 -1.98
N ARG A 91 -18.62 6.45 -2.77
CA ARG A 91 -19.15 5.13 -2.37
C ARG A 91 -18.08 4.06 -2.31
N GLY A 92 -16.92 4.30 -2.92
CA GLY A 92 -15.84 3.33 -2.99
C GLY A 92 -14.99 3.32 -1.75
N LEU A 93 -13.79 2.76 -1.90
CA LEU A 93 -12.86 2.63 -0.79
C LEU A 93 -12.43 4.00 -0.26
N ARG A 94 -12.33 4.07 1.07
CA ARG A 94 -11.72 5.19 1.79
C ARG A 94 -10.85 4.57 2.87
N THR A 95 -9.64 4.19 2.49
CA THR A 95 -8.77 3.42 3.35
C THR A 95 -7.44 4.11 3.52
N VAL A 96 -6.64 3.61 4.47
CA VAL A 96 -5.27 4.04 4.69
C VAL A 96 -4.39 2.82 4.61
N VAL A 97 -3.32 2.92 3.82
CA VAL A 97 -2.32 1.86 3.69
C VAL A 97 -1.08 2.30 4.46
N THR A 98 -0.56 1.42 5.32
CA THR A 98 0.64 1.69 6.10
C THR A 98 1.62 0.54 5.92
N PHE A 99 2.84 0.88 5.49
CA PHE A 99 3.97 -0.04 5.43
C PHE A 99 4.86 0.22 6.63
N THR A 100 5.18 -0.83 7.38
CA THR A 100 6.10 -0.75 8.52
C THR A 100 7.26 -1.70 8.26
N LEU A 101 8.47 -1.18 8.36
CA LEU A 101 9.70 -1.95 8.13
C LEU A 101 10.40 -2.15 9.48
N THR A 102 10.65 -3.40 9.85
CA THR A 102 11.34 -3.73 11.08
C THR A 102 12.56 -4.57 10.71
N ARG A 103 13.75 -4.08 11.05
CA ARG A 103 15.00 -4.81 10.77
C ARG A 103 15.02 -6.10 11.56
N THR A 104 15.42 -7.19 10.91
CA THR A 104 15.60 -8.49 11.53
C THR A 104 17.04 -8.96 11.38
N ASP A 105 17.38 -10.11 11.94
CA ASP A 105 18.74 -10.66 11.83
C ASP A 105 19.13 -10.96 10.39
N THR A 106 18.16 -11.27 9.54
CA THR A 106 18.42 -11.71 8.16
C THR A 106 17.93 -10.70 7.10
N GLY A 107 17.31 -9.61 7.54
CA GLY A 107 16.78 -8.63 6.59
C GLY A 107 15.77 -7.71 7.20
N THR A 108 14.53 -7.75 6.71
CA THR A 108 13.45 -6.86 7.14
C THR A 108 12.14 -7.60 7.19
N LEU A 109 11.40 -7.43 8.29
CA LEU A 109 9.99 -7.80 8.32
C LEU A 109 9.19 -6.64 7.76
N VAL A 110 8.49 -6.87 6.67
CA VAL A 110 7.65 -5.87 6.01
C VAL A 110 6.20 -6.18 6.37
N ARG A 111 5.53 -5.19 6.98
CA ARG A 111 4.12 -5.30 7.33
C ARG A 111 3.35 -4.26 6.52
N VAL A 112 2.30 -4.69 5.84
CA VAL A 112 1.37 -3.77 5.21
C VAL A 112 0.02 -3.92 5.89
N GLU A 113 -0.59 -2.78 6.21
CA GLU A 113 -1.95 -2.75 6.77
C GLU A 113 -2.78 -1.79 5.94
N GLN A 114 -3.91 -2.28 5.44
CA GLN A 114 -4.91 -1.42 4.79
C GLN A 114 -6.14 -1.42 5.68
N SER A 115 -6.44 -0.27 6.27
CA SER A 115 -7.52 -0.11 7.25
C SER A 115 -8.63 0.76 6.71
N GLY A 116 -9.85 0.57 7.22
CA GLY A 116 -11.00 1.38 6.87
C GLY A 116 -12.00 0.70 5.95
N PHE A 117 -11.93 -0.63 5.79
CA PHE A 117 -12.94 -1.36 5.00
C PHE A 117 -14.25 -1.38 5.78
N ARG A 118 -15.33 -0.93 5.14
CA ARG A 118 -16.67 -0.98 5.74
C ARG A 118 -17.23 -2.39 5.64
N PRO A 119 -18.21 -2.74 6.50
CA PRO A 119 -18.84 -4.07 6.45
C PRO A 119 -19.43 -4.42 5.07
N ASP A 120 -19.88 -3.42 4.31
CA ASP A 120 -20.47 -3.63 3.00
C ASP A 120 -19.41 -3.78 1.89
N GLN A 121 -18.12 -3.76 2.24
CA GLN A 121 -17.01 -3.87 1.28
C GLN A 121 -16.28 -5.21 1.39
N ASN A 122 -17.01 -6.26 1.66
CA ASN A 122 -16.42 -7.59 1.88
C ASN A 122 -15.61 -8.08 0.67
N ALA A 123 -16.10 -7.85 -0.55
CA ALA A 123 -15.39 -8.24 -1.75
C ALA A 123 -14.07 -7.48 -1.90
N ASN A 124 -14.08 -6.17 -1.58
CA ASN A 124 -12.86 -5.35 -1.61
C ASN A 124 -11.85 -5.84 -0.57
N PHE A 125 -12.35 -6.19 0.62
CA PHE A 125 -11.49 -6.71 1.69
C PHE A 125 -10.78 -7.99 1.26
N HIS A 126 -11.51 -8.97 0.69
CA HIS A 126 -10.92 -10.21 0.24
C HIS A 126 -9.96 -9.99 -0.93
N GLY A 127 -10.33 -9.11 -1.86
CA GLY A 127 -9.46 -8.76 -2.98
C GLY A 127 -8.15 -8.15 -2.51
N ALA A 128 -8.20 -7.24 -1.52
CA ALA A 128 -7.00 -6.63 -0.97
C ALA A 128 -6.13 -7.66 -0.26
N ASN A 129 -6.74 -8.59 0.46
CA ASN A 129 -5.98 -9.65 1.16
C ASN A 129 -5.15 -10.47 0.17
N HIS A 130 -5.72 -10.87 -0.95
CA HIS A 130 -4.99 -11.58 -2.01
C HIS A 130 -4.00 -10.65 -2.72
N GLY A 131 -4.41 -9.42 -3.01
CA GLY A 131 -3.58 -8.47 -3.74
C GLY A 131 -2.31 -8.12 -2.99
N TRP A 132 -2.39 -7.88 -1.69
CA TRP A 132 -1.21 -7.51 -0.91
C TRP A 132 -0.22 -8.64 -0.79
N GLN A 133 -0.67 -9.89 -0.72
CA GLN A 133 0.25 -11.02 -0.75
C GLN A 133 1.07 -11.02 -2.03
N ARG A 134 0.42 -10.80 -3.17
CA ARG A 134 1.08 -10.75 -4.47
C ARG A 134 1.97 -9.52 -4.60
N PHE A 135 1.48 -8.36 -4.15
CA PHE A 135 2.26 -7.12 -4.24
C PHE A 135 3.53 -7.19 -3.38
N LEU A 136 3.46 -7.75 -2.18
CA LEU A 136 4.67 -7.90 -1.36
C LEU A 136 5.67 -8.83 -2.01
N GLY A 137 5.23 -9.89 -2.68
CA GLY A 137 6.12 -10.73 -3.46
C GLY A 137 6.80 -9.95 -4.58
N GLY A 138 6.07 -9.05 -5.23
CA GLY A 138 6.63 -8.16 -6.24
C GLY A 138 7.63 -7.18 -5.66
N LEU A 139 7.30 -6.60 -4.50
CA LEU A 139 8.20 -5.68 -3.80
C LEU A 139 9.53 -6.37 -3.49
N GLU A 140 9.48 -7.59 -3.01
CA GLU A 140 10.70 -8.34 -2.72
C GLU A 140 11.53 -8.56 -3.98
N ARG A 141 10.88 -8.90 -5.10
CA ARG A 141 11.62 -9.10 -6.38
C ARG A 141 12.27 -7.81 -6.85
N VAL A 142 11.60 -6.68 -6.72
CA VAL A 142 12.17 -5.38 -7.10
C VAL A 142 13.37 -5.08 -6.20
N ALA A 143 13.22 -5.25 -4.88
CA ALA A 143 14.33 -5.02 -3.96
C ALA A 143 15.52 -5.92 -4.26
N ALA A 144 15.25 -7.18 -4.61
CA ALA A 144 16.32 -8.14 -4.94
C ALA A 144 17.12 -7.70 -6.18
N GLY A 145 16.49 -6.99 -7.11
CA GLY A 145 17.16 -6.51 -8.31
C GLY A 145 17.96 -5.23 -8.12
N LEU A 146 17.88 -4.59 -6.95
CA LEU A 146 18.60 -3.35 -6.69
C LEU A 146 20.00 -3.66 -6.19
N GLU A 147 20.97 -2.83 -6.61
CA GLU A 147 22.33 -2.95 -6.10
C GLU A 147 22.36 -2.48 -4.65
N SER A 148 23.23 -3.10 -3.87
CA SER A 148 23.46 -2.68 -2.49
C SER A 148 24.10 -1.30 -2.50
N PRO A 149 23.71 -0.43 -1.57
CA PRO A 149 24.29 0.90 -1.48
C PRO A 149 25.77 0.84 -1.09
#